data_aaf88f924618720f8caba46b74952815
#
_entry.id   aaf88f924618720f8caba46b74952815
#
_cell.length_a   1.000
_cell.length_b   1.000
_cell.length_c   1.000
_cell.angle_alpha   90.00
_cell.angle_beta   90.00
_cell.angle_gamma   90.00
#
_symmetry.space_group_name_H-M   'P 1'
#
loop_
_entity.id
_entity.type
_entity.pdbx_description
1 polymer ?
#
loop_
_entity_poly.entity_id
_entity_poly.type
_entity_poly.pdbx_seq_one_letter_code
_entity_poly.pdbx_strand_id
1 'polypeptide(L)'
;MQAMFQKQKVLATGRQQQLFNVFNNPLTPDEKLALEYLYAYMPLSDLADYNGDFFLQQVKAVLKARSEMPWGSAIPEDVFLHFVLPARINNENLDEFRVVMYDEIKNRVAGMNMHDAALEVNHWCHEKMTYRGSDERTSSPLASLKTSFGRCGEESTFAVTALRTIGIPASQVYTPRWAHSDDNHAWVEAWIDGKWYFLGACEPDPELNMGWFAEPARRAMLVHTRAYGAYHGSEPVIDNQERFAELNLIENYAAAKSIFVKVVTTDN
;
A
#
# COMPACT_ATOMS: atom_id res chain seq x y z
N MET A 1 -3.73 3.05 18.94
CA MET A 1 -3.91 4.23 18.07
C MET A 1 -3.78 5.55 18.85
N GLN A 2 -4.63 5.89 19.82
CA GLN A 2 -4.62 7.21 20.48
C GLN A 2 -3.29 7.61 21.13
N ALA A 3 -2.61 6.70 21.82
CA ALA A 3 -1.28 6.97 22.39
C ALA A 3 -0.25 7.36 21.32
N MET A 4 -0.27 6.67 20.17
CA MET A 4 0.61 6.99 19.03
C MET A 4 0.26 8.33 18.40
N PHE A 5 -1.03 8.64 18.24
CA PHE A 5 -1.47 9.95 17.76
C PHE A 5 -0.94 11.09 18.65
N GLN A 6 -1.04 10.96 19.97
CA GLN A 6 -0.51 11.96 20.90
C GLN A 6 1.02 12.05 20.84
N LYS A 7 1.73 10.93 20.72
CA LYS A 7 3.17 10.90 20.53
C LYS A 7 3.59 11.67 19.27
N GLN A 8 2.92 11.43 18.14
CA GLN A 8 3.17 12.13 16.87
C GLN A 8 2.89 13.64 16.98
N LYS A 9 1.83 14.02 17.70
CA LYS A 9 1.52 15.44 17.95
C LYS A 9 2.64 16.14 18.72
N VAL A 10 3.27 15.48 19.69
CA VAL A 10 4.43 16.02 20.41
C VAL A 10 5.64 16.12 19.49
N LEU A 11 5.93 15.09 18.69
CA LEU A 11 7.05 15.11 17.73
C LEU A 11 6.90 16.23 16.69
N ALA A 12 5.69 16.57 16.30
CA ALA A 12 5.39 17.62 15.34
C ALA A 12 5.24 19.02 15.97
N THR A 13 5.81 19.27 17.16
CA THR A 13 5.62 20.55 17.90
C THR A 13 5.87 21.79 17.05
N GLY A 14 6.93 21.80 16.21
CA GLY A 14 7.24 22.92 15.32
C GLY A 14 6.26 23.12 14.14
N ARG A 15 5.35 22.18 13.89
CA ARG A 15 4.40 22.18 12.77
C ARG A 15 2.96 21.92 13.19
N GLN A 16 2.64 22.04 14.48
CA GLN A 16 1.32 21.70 15.00
C GLN A 16 0.19 22.45 14.27
N GLN A 17 0.37 23.73 13.96
CA GLN A 17 -0.63 24.50 13.26
C GLN A 17 -0.86 23.97 11.85
N GLN A 18 0.19 23.72 11.08
CA GLN A 18 0.07 23.24 9.70
C GLN A 18 -0.52 21.84 9.60
N LEU A 19 -0.26 20.99 10.58
CA LEU A 19 -0.71 19.58 10.58
C LEU A 19 -2.06 19.39 11.27
N PHE A 20 -2.28 19.99 12.45
CA PHE A 20 -3.39 19.62 13.32
C PHE A 20 -4.58 20.58 13.28
N ASN A 21 -4.46 21.76 12.63
CA ASN A 21 -5.62 22.63 12.44
C ASN A 21 -6.77 21.98 11.66
N VAL A 22 -6.47 21.00 10.83
CA VAL A 22 -7.45 20.21 10.08
C VAL A 22 -8.50 19.56 10.99
N PHE A 23 -8.15 19.22 12.23
CA PHE A 23 -9.07 18.66 13.22
C PHE A 23 -10.07 19.68 13.81
N ASN A 24 -9.90 20.97 13.53
CA ASN A 24 -10.86 22.02 13.87
C ASN A 24 -11.99 22.17 12.82
N ASN A 25 -11.84 21.52 11.65
CA ASN A 25 -12.89 21.49 10.64
C ASN A 25 -14.07 20.61 11.09
N PRO A 26 -15.29 20.82 10.56
CA PRO A 26 -16.41 19.91 10.79
C PRO A 26 -16.18 18.58 10.08
N LEU A 27 -15.49 17.67 10.76
CA LEU A 27 -15.19 16.33 10.25
C LEU A 27 -16.32 15.36 10.60
N THR A 28 -16.64 14.45 9.68
CA THR A 28 -17.48 13.29 10.02
C THR A 28 -16.71 12.35 10.98
N PRO A 29 -17.40 11.44 11.69
CA PRO A 29 -16.73 10.45 12.54
C PRO A 29 -15.69 9.61 11.78
N ASP A 30 -16.00 9.21 10.54
CA ASP A 30 -15.11 8.40 9.70
C ASP A 30 -13.90 9.20 9.23
N GLU A 31 -14.08 10.46 8.80
CA GLU A 31 -12.96 11.35 8.46
C GLU A 31 -12.02 11.56 9.64
N LYS A 32 -12.58 11.77 10.83
CA LYS A 32 -11.79 11.95 12.04
C LYS A 32 -11.00 10.69 12.40
N LEU A 33 -11.65 9.54 12.40
CA LEU A 33 -11.01 8.25 12.68
C LEU A 33 -9.87 7.96 11.69
N ALA A 34 -10.13 8.14 10.40
CA ALA A 34 -9.15 7.91 9.34
C ALA A 34 -7.95 8.87 9.45
N LEU A 35 -8.19 10.17 9.74
CA LEU A 35 -7.11 11.12 9.98
C LEU A 35 -6.29 10.76 11.22
N GLU A 36 -6.95 10.43 12.34
CA GLU A 36 -6.26 10.01 13.57
C GLU A 36 -5.41 8.76 13.33
N TYR A 37 -5.90 7.81 12.51
CA TYR A 37 -5.14 6.63 12.13
C TYR A 37 -3.90 6.98 11.29
N LEU A 38 -4.05 7.76 10.22
CA LEU A 38 -2.93 8.20 9.40
C LEU A 38 -1.87 8.91 10.23
N TYR A 39 -2.30 9.87 11.07
CA TYR A 39 -1.38 10.63 11.92
C TYR A 39 -0.68 9.77 12.98
N ALA A 40 -1.36 8.74 13.50
CA ALA A 40 -0.73 7.83 14.45
C ALA A 40 0.42 7.01 13.82
N TYR A 41 0.28 6.63 12.55
CA TYR A 41 1.15 5.62 11.94
C TYR A 41 1.95 6.08 10.73
N MET A 42 1.76 7.34 10.25
CA MET A 42 2.60 7.86 9.16
C MET A 42 4.07 7.99 9.56
N PRO A 43 5.02 7.83 8.62
CA PRO A 43 6.42 8.10 8.83
C PRO A 43 6.70 9.55 9.25
N LEU A 44 7.84 9.79 9.89
CA LEU A 44 8.25 11.15 10.29
C LEU A 44 8.45 12.08 9.10
N SER A 45 8.89 11.55 7.95
CA SER A 45 8.98 12.31 6.70
C SER A 45 7.64 12.93 6.30
N ASP A 46 6.54 12.17 6.46
CA ASP A 46 5.21 12.65 6.09
C ASP A 46 4.73 13.77 7.01
N LEU A 47 5.05 13.69 8.32
CA LEU A 47 4.81 14.79 9.26
C LEU A 47 5.65 16.03 8.93
N ALA A 48 6.83 15.85 8.33
CA ALA A 48 7.72 16.95 7.97
C ALA A 48 7.32 17.62 6.66
N ASP A 49 6.90 16.85 5.65
CA ASP A 49 6.81 17.30 4.27
C ASP A 49 5.39 17.77 3.86
N TYR A 50 4.33 17.26 4.53
CA TYR A 50 2.94 17.52 4.12
C TYR A 50 2.14 18.27 5.19
N ASN A 51 1.04 18.91 4.78
CA ASN A 51 0.13 19.66 5.65
C ASN A 51 -1.15 18.86 5.93
N GLY A 52 -1.90 19.28 6.93
CA GLY A 52 -3.16 18.66 7.33
C GLY A 52 -4.21 18.60 6.22
N ASP A 53 -4.30 19.65 5.40
CA ASP A 53 -5.25 19.69 4.28
C ASP A 53 -4.95 18.62 3.23
N PHE A 54 -3.67 18.33 2.97
CA PHE A 54 -3.28 17.23 2.09
C PHE A 54 -3.82 15.89 2.61
N PHE A 55 -3.61 15.58 3.89
CA PHE A 55 -4.10 14.33 4.48
C PHE A 55 -5.63 14.27 4.52
N LEU A 56 -6.31 15.38 4.79
CA LEU A 56 -7.78 15.43 4.74
C LEU A 56 -8.30 15.14 3.32
N GLN A 57 -7.65 15.67 2.29
CA GLN A 57 -8.01 15.35 0.90
C GLN A 57 -7.81 13.87 0.58
N GLN A 58 -6.70 13.25 1.02
CA GLN A 58 -6.46 11.81 0.86
C GLN A 58 -7.54 10.98 1.56
N VAL A 59 -7.92 11.35 2.79
CA VAL A 59 -8.99 10.69 3.55
C VAL A 59 -10.34 10.82 2.83
N LYS A 60 -10.69 12.02 2.39
CA LYS A 60 -11.95 12.24 1.65
C LYS A 60 -12.01 11.44 0.35
N ALA A 61 -10.89 11.34 -0.37
CA ALA A 61 -10.82 10.57 -1.61
C ALA A 61 -11.10 9.08 -1.37
N VAL A 62 -10.48 8.46 -0.36
CA VAL A 62 -10.70 7.04 -0.08
C VAL A 62 -12.05 6.75 0.53
N LEU A 63 -12.60 7.63 1.36
CA LEU A 63 -13.95 7.48 1.90
C LEU A 63 -15.01 7.67 0.81
N LYS A 64 -14.78 8.59 -0.16
CA LYS A 64 -15.60 8.71 -1.37
C LYS A 64 -15.59 7.40 -2.15
N ALA A 65 -14.41 6.83 -2.42
CA ALA A 65 -14.31 5.55 -3.10
C ALA A 65 -15.05 4.44 -2.34
N ARG A 66 -14.86 4.35 -1.01
CA ARG A 66 -15.56 3.38 -0.15
C ARG A 66 -17.08 3.49 -0.25
N SER A 67 -17.62 4.71 -0.39
CA SER A 67 -19.07 4.93 -0.50
C SER A 67 -19.64 4.71 -1.90
N GLU A 68 -18.85 4.96 -2.94
CA GLU A 68 -19.33 4.97 -4.34
C GLU A 68 -19.05 3.67 -5.10
N MET A 69 -18.00 2.91 -4.71
CA MET A 69 -17.66 1.66 -5.39
C MET A 69 -18.48 0.48 -4.88
N PRO A 70 -18.91 -0.44 -5.77
CA PRO A 70 -19.79 -1.55 -5.40
C PRO A 70 -19.26 -2.44 -4.26
N TRP A 71 -17.95 -2.54 -4.14
CA TRP A 71 -17.26 -3.37 -3.13
C TRP A 71 -16.94 -2.64 -1.82
N GLY A 72 -17.08 -1.32 -1.78
CA GLY A 72 -16.57 -0.52 -0.66
C GLY A 72 -17.12 -0.91 0.72
N SER A 73 -18.41 -1.28 0.79
CA SER A 73 -19.05 -1.72 2.04
C SER A 73 -18.68 -3.16 2.46
N ALA A 74 -18.17 -3.97 1.52
CA ALA A 74 -17.80 -5.37 1.79
C ALA A 74 -16.37 -5.50 2.36
N ILE A 75 -15.56 -4.44 2.29
CA ILE A 75 -14.18 -4.45 2.79
C ILE A 75 -14.18 -4.32 4.32
N PRO A 76 -13.61 -5.30 5.05
CA PRO A 76 -13.46 -5.22 6.49
C PRO A 76 -12.67 -3.99 6.93
N GLU A 77 -12.98 -3.46 8.11
CA GLU A 77 -12.39 -2.21 8.60
C GLU A 77 -10.87 -2.31 8.78
N ASP A 78 -10.37 -3.42 9.29
CA ASP A 78 -8.94 -3.68 9.44
C ASP A 78 -8.21 -3.73 8.09
N VAL A 79 -8.79 -4.40 7.09
CA VAL A 79 -8.26 -4.44 5.72
C VAL A 79 -8.26 -3.04 5.11
N PHE A 80 -9.33 -2.26 5.31
CA PHE A 80 -9.39 -0.88 4.85
C PHE A 80 -8.31 0.00 5.48
N LEU A 81 -8.15 -0.07 6.80
CA LEU A 81 -7.20 0.75 7.54
C LEU A 81 -5.73 0.46 7.15
N HIS A 82 -5.40 -0.81 6.87
CA HIS A 82 -4.03 -1.20 6.53
C HIS A 82 -3.71 -1.08 5.03
N PHE A 83 -4.67 -1.33 4.13
CA PHE A 83 -4.39 -1.59 2.72
C PHE A 83 -5.16 -0.71 1.73
N VAL A 84 -6.03 0.20 2.20
CA VAL A 84 -6.69 1.23 1.37
C VAL A 84 -6.33 2.63 1.86
N LEU A 85 -6.53 2.88 3.15
CA LEU A 85 -6.39 4.21 3.74
C LEU A 85 -4.98 4.80 3.61
N PRO A 86 -3.86 4.08 3.87
CA PRO A 86 -2.53 4.67 3.83
C PRO A 86 -2.21 5.22 2.44
N ALA A 87 -1.80 6.49 2.38
CA ALA A 87 -1.35 7.10 1.13
C ALA A 87 0.03 6.58 0.71
N ARG A 88 0.89 6.31 1.70
CA ARG A 88 2.25 5.81 1.48
C ARG A 88 2.26 4.30 1.21
N ILE A 89 3.10 3.90 0.28
CA ILE A 89 3.31 2.50 -0.10
C ILE A 89 4.74 2.08 0.17
N ASN A 90 5.72 2.85 -0.32
CA ASN A 90 7.15 2.61 -0.16
C ASN A 90 7.85 3.87 0.40
N ASN A 91 8.88 4.38 -0.28
CA ASN A 91 9.65 5.57 0.08
C ASN A 91 9.45 6.74 -0.90
N GLU A 92 8.43 6.67 -1.74
CA GLU A 92 8.04 7.70 -2.69
C GLU A 92 7.66 9.03 -2.00
N ASN A 93 7.72 10.14 -2.74
CA ASN A 93 6.98 11.32 -2.33
C ASN A 93 5.48 11.06 -2.50
N LEU A 94 4.67 11.53 -1.55
CA LEU A 94 3.23 11.49 -1.72
C LEU A 94 2.79 12.61 -2.66
N ASP A 95 1.70 12.38 -3.37
CA ASP A 95 1.07 13.35 -4.26
C ASP A 95 -0.46 13.19 -4.28
N GLU A 96 -1.11 13.97 -5.12
CA GLU A 96 -2.58 14.04 -5.19
C GLU A 96 -3.18 13.02 -6.19
N PHE A 97 -2.44 11.97 -6.56
CA PHE A 97 -2.88 10.99 -7.54
C PHE A 97 -4.30 10.48 -7.29
N ARG A 98 -4.61 10.10 -6.04
CA ARG A 98 -5.93 9.57 -5.68
C ARG A 98 -7.06 10.56 -5.94
N VAL A 99 -6.80 11.84 -5.74
CA VAL A 99 -7.79 12.90 -5.97
C VAL A 99 -7.97 13.16 -7.46
N VAL A 100 -6.85 13.23 -8.19
CA VAL A 100 -6.83 13.59 -9.62
C VAL A 100 -7.33 12.46 -10.52
N MET A 101 -6.97 11.21 -10.21
CA MET A 101 -7.23 10.07 -11.10
C MET A 101 -8.49 9.27 -10.75
N TYR A 102 -9.18 9.61 -9.67
CA TYR A 102 -10.35 8.85 -9.22
C TYR A 102 -11.41 8.66 -10.31
N ASP A 103 -11.83 9.75 -10.93
CA ASP A 103 -12.95 9.70 -11.90
C ASP A 103 -12.54 8.96 -13.19
N GLU A 104 -11.29 9.09 -13.64
CA GLU A 104 -10.78 8.34 -14.81
C GLU A 104 -10.80 6.83 -14.53
N ILE A 105 -10.20 6.40 -13.41
CA ILE A 105 -10.11 4.97 -13.07
C ILE A 105 -11.49 4.40 -12.75
N LYS A 106 -12.34 5.12 -11.98
CA LYS A 106 -13.72 4.72 -11.71
C LYS A 106 -14.52 4.48 -12.98
N ASN A 107 -14.43 5.39 -13.95
CA ASN A 107 -15.14 5.24 -15.24
C ASN A 107 -14.62 4.05 -16.03
N ARG A 108 -13.31 3.77 -15.96
CA ARG A 108 -12.67 2.64 -16.62
C ARG A 108 -13.23 1.28 -16.16
N VAL A 109 -13.52 1.16 -14.85
CA VAL A 109 -14.03 -0.09 -14.24
C VAL A 109 -15.54 -0.10 -14.04
N ALA A 110 -16.28 0.82 -14.68
CA ALA A 110 -17.71 0.94 -14.49
C ALA A 110 -18.46 -0.36 -14.86
N GLY A 111 -19.27 -0.87 -13.94
CA GLY A 111 -20.06 -2.10 -14.13
C GLY A 111 -19.29 -3.41 -13.90
N MET A 112 -18.00 -3.35 -13.56
CA MET A 112 -17.19 -4.53 -13.26
C MET A 112 -17.37 -4.96 -11.80
N ASN A 113 -17.17 -6.27 -11.55
CA ASN A 113 -16.92 -6.78 -10.19
C ASN A 113 -15.48 -6.45 -9.74
N MET A 114 -15.15 -6.70 -8.46
CA MET A 114 -13.84 -6.35 -7.91
C MET A 114 -12.68 -7.09 -8.60
N HIS A 115 -12.88 -8.36 -8.97
CA HIS A 115 -11.87 -9.18 -9.65
C HIS A 115 -11.52 -8.60 -11.04
N ASP A 116 -12.52 -8.35 -11.86
CA ASP A 116 -12.32 -7.82 -13.20
C ASP A 116 -11.81 -6.38 -13.17
N ALA A 117 -12.25 -5.59 -12.18
CA ALA A 117 -11.75 -4.25 -11.95
C ALA A 117 -10.25 -4.24 -11.59
N ALA A 118 -9.78 -5.21 -10.81
CA ALA A 118 -8.35 -5.28 -10.47
C ALA A 118 -7.48 -5.58 -11.71
N LEU A 119 -7.93 -6.50 -12.57
CA LEU A 119 -7.26 -6.78 -13.85
C LEU A 119 -7.29 -5.55 -14.77
N GLU A 120 -8.42 -4.89 -14.90
CA GLU A 120 -8.58 -3.72 -15.75
C GLU A 120 -7.74 -2.52 -15.28
N VAL A 121 -7.64 -2.31 -13.96
CA VAL A 121 -6.72 -1.30 -13.41
C VAL A 121 -5.27 -1.62 -13.77
N ASN A 122 -4.87 -2.88 -13.75
CA ASN A 122 -3.51 -3.26 -14.15
C ASN A 122 -3.28 -3.03 -15.65
N HIS A 123 -4.26 -3.30 -16.51
CA HIS A 123 -4.24 -2.91 -17.93
C HIS A 123 -4.11 -1.40 -18.10
N TRP A 124 -4.90 -0.62 -17.37
CA TRP A 124 -4.81 0.83 -17.38
C TRP A 124 -3.40 1.30 -16.96
N CYS A 125 -2.81 0.69 -15.93
CA CYS A 125 -1.45 1.01 -15.50
C CYS A 125 -0.43 0.72 -16.60
N HIS A 126 -0.54 -0.41 -17.30
CA HIS A 126 0.31 -0.78 -18.43
C HIS A 126 0.22 0.22 -19.60
N GLU A 127 -0.94 0.76 -19.89
CA GLU A 127 -1.12 1.81 -20.91
C GLU A 127 -0.40 3.12 -20.55
N LYS A 128 -0.15 3.37 -19.26
CA LYS A 128 0.45 4.61 -18.76
C LYS A 128 1.94 4.49 -18.48
N MET A 129 2.45 3.28 -18.27
CA MET A 129 3.78 3.07 -17.72
C MET A 129 4.47 1.86 -18.34
N THR A 130 5.78 1.98 -18.57
CA THR A 130 6.62 0.92 -19.13
C THR A 130 7.83 0.70 -18.23
N TYR A 131 8.24 -0.55 -18.07
CA TYR A 131 9.45 -0.88 -17.30
C TYR A 131 10.69 -0.24 -17.91
N ARG A 132 11.41 0.50 -17.08
CA ARG A 132 12.73 1.07 -17.40
C ARG A 132 13.46 1.37 -16.10
N GLY A 133 14.77 1.11 -16.06
CA GLY A 133 15.62 1.54 -14.96
C GLY A 133 15.49 3.02 -14.68
N SER A 134 15.36 3.38 -13.42
CA SER A 134 15.22 4.74 -12.92
C SER A 134 16.21 5.00 -11.78
N ASP A 135 16.05 6.12 -11.07
CA ASP A 135 16.87 6.49 -9.93
C ASP A 135 16.66 5.52 -8.74
N GLU A 136 17.50 5.62 -7.73
CA GLU A 136 17.43 4.77 -6.53
C GLU A 136 16.16 5.00 -5.70
N ARG A 137 15.66 6.25 -5.67
CA ARG A 137 14.45 6.60 -4.95
C ARG A 137 13.21 6.40 -5.82
N THR A 138 12.20 5.74 -5.28
CA THR A 138 10.91 5.54 -5.93
C THR A 138 10.22 6.88 -6.23
N SER A 139 9.84 7.10 -7.49
CA SER A 139 9.08 8.27 -7.93
C SER A 139 7.65 8.24 -7.40
N SER A 140 7.07 9.43 -7.19
CA SER A 140 5.65 9.53 -6.84
C SER A 140 4.74 9.06 -7.99
N PRO A 141 3.50 8.62 -7.71
CA PRO A 141 2.59 8.13 -8.76
C PRO A 141 2.32 9.12 -9.88
N LEU A 142 2.10 10.42 -9.57
CA LEU A 142 1.95 11.44 -10.62
C LEU A 142 3.24 11.74 -11.38
N ALA A 143 4.40 11.61 -10.73
CA ALA A 143 5.67 11.72 -11.44
C ALA A 143 5.86 10.55 -12.40
N SER A 144 5.58 9.32 -11.96
CA SER A 144 5.61 8.11 -12.80
C SER A 144 4.65 8.22 -13.98
N LEU A 145 3.44 8.72 -13.78
CA LEU A 145 2.47 8.97 -14.84
C LEU A 145 3.01 9.97 -15.89
N LYS A 146 3.70 11.03 -15.45
CA LYS A 146 4.26 12.04 -16.35
C LYS A 146 5.47 11.56 -17.13
N THR A 147 6.29 10.71 -16.54
CA THR A 147 7.50 10.17 -17.19
C THR A 147 7.19 8.92 -18.01
N SER A 148 6.09 8.23 -17.73
CA SER A 148 5.63 7.00 -18.41
C SER A 148 6.60 5.82 -18.31
N PHE A 149 7.52 5.82 -17.34
CA PHE A 149 8.42 4.69 -17.08
C PHE A 149 8.82 4.60 -15.60
N GLY A 150 9.28 3.43 -15.20
CA GLY A 150 9.84 3.14 -13.89
C GLY A 150 10.36 1.72 -13.80
N ARG A 151 11.10 1.42 -12.73
CA ARG A 151 11.44 0.03 -12.38
C ARG A 151 10.29 -0.59 -11.58
N CYS A 152 10.42 -1.84 -11.20
CA CYS A 152 9.40 -2.58 -10.45
C CYS A 152 8.91 -1.85 -9.17
N GLY A 153 9.79 -1.05 -8.52
CA GLY A 153 9.43 -0.23 -7.36
C GLY A 153 8.41 0.86 -7.70
N GLU A 154 8.61 1.60 -8.80
CA GLU A 154 7.67 2.61 -9.28
C GLU A 154 6.40 1.96 -9.83
N GLU A 155 6.52 0.91 -10.65
CA GLU A 155 5.38 0.23 -11.25
C GLU A 155 4.44 -0.33 -10.18
N SER A 156 4.97 -0.99 -9.16
CA SER A 156 4.16 -1.53 -8.06
C SER A 156 3.57 -0.43 -7.18
N THR A 157 4.30 0.65 -6.88
CA THR A 157 3.76 1.82 -6.17
C THR A 157 2.62 2.46 -6.96
N PHE A 158 2.77 2.60 -8.28
CA PHE A 158 1.75 3.15 -9.18
C PHE A 158 0.49 2.28 -9.21
N ALA A 159 0.65 0.97 -9.43
CA ALA A 159 -0.46 0.03 -9.49
C ALA A 159 -1.22 -0.10 -8.15
N VAL A 160 -0.50 -0.17 -7.01
CA VAL A 160 -1.11 -0.15 -5.68
C VAL A 160 -1.89 1.15 -5.45
N THR A 161 -1.32 2.30 -5.83
CA THR A 161 -2.03 3.58 -5.70
C THR A 161 -3.30 3.61 -6.55
N ALA A 162 -3.25 3.12 -7.80
CA ALA A 162 -4.40 3.06 -8.70
C ALA A 162 -5.52 2.16 -8.14
N LEU A 163 -5.19 0.97 -7.64
CA LEU A 163 -6.14 0.07 -6.99
C LEU A 163 -6.78 0.71 -5.75
N ARG A 164 -5.97 1.27 -4.85
CA ARG A 164 -6.45 1.96 -3.65
C ARG A 164 -7.28 3.20 -3.97
N THR A 165 -7.06 3.85 -5.12
CA THR A 165 -7.84 5.02 -5.57
C THR A 165 -9.32 4.68 -5.76
N ILE A 166 -9.65 3.48 -6.21
CA ILE A 166 -11.01 2.98 -6.32
C ILE A 166 -11.41 2.04 -5.17
N GLY A 167 -10.68 2.10 -4.06
CA GLY A 167 -10.99 1.39 -2.83
C GLY A 167 -10.70 -0.12 -2.85
N ILE A 168 -9.97 -0.66 -3.82
CA ILE A 168 -9.49 -2.05 -3.78
C ILE A 168 -8.27 -2.10 -2.86
N PRO A 169 -8.30 -2.90 -1.76
CA PRO A 169 -7.15 -3.05 -0.89
C PRO A 169 -5.99 -3.70 -1.63
N ALA A 170 -4.83 -3.09 -1.56
CA ALA A 170 -3.65 -3.58 -2.25
C ALA A 170 -2.37 -3.27 -1.47
N SER A 171 -1.33 -4.05 -1.68
CA SER A 171 -0.01 -3.84 -1.11
C SER A 171 1.09 -4.10 -2.13
N GLN A 172 2.20 -3.37 -1.97
CA GLN A 172 3.43 -3.71 -2.67
C GLN A 172 4.05 -4.91 -1.98
N VAL A 173 4.31 -5.97 -2.75
CA VAL A 173 5.03 -7.15 -2.30
C VAL A 173 6.48 -7.02 -2.77
N TYR A 174 7.41 -7.43 -1.94
CA TYR A 174 8.83 -7.31 -2.23
C TYR A 174 9.60 -8.58 -1.85
N THR A 175 10.51 -8.99 -2.74
CA THR A 175 11.57 -9.94 -2.43
C THR A 175 12.91 -9.24 -2.58
N PRO A 176 13.74 -9.18 -1.51
CA PRO A 176 15.01 -8.47 -1.56
C PRO A 176 16.07 -9.19 -2.40
N ARG A 177 15.89 -10.49 -2.59
CA ARG A 177 16.83 -11.32 -3.35
C ARG A 177 16.16 -12.61 -3.81
N TRP A 178 16.35 -12.95 -5.08
CA TRP A 178 15.99 -14.25 -5.61
C TRP A 178 16.93 -15.35 -5.16
N ALA A 179 16.45 -16.59 -5.09
CA ALA A 179 17.30 -17.75 -4.77
C ALA A 179 18.36 -18.04 -5.85
N HIS A 180 18.19 -17.56 -7.06
CA HIS A 180 19.03 -17.85 -8.23
C HIS A 180 19.82 -16.64 -8.75
N SER A 181 19.56 -15.45 -8.22
CA SER A 181 20.29 -14.22 -8.59
C SER A 181 20.34 -13.22 -7.42
N ASP A 182 21.21 -12.23 -7.53
CA ASP A 182 21.30 -11.13 -6.55
C ASP A 182 20.25 -10.05 -6.78
N ASP A 183 19.39 -10.18 -7.79
CA ASP A 183 18.34 -9.23 -8.09
C ASP A 183 17.18 -9.32 -7.10
N ASN A 184 16.50 -8.22 -6.96
CA ASN A 184 15.24 -8.08 -6.22
C ASN A 184 14.05 -7.92 -7.17
N HIS A 185 12.85 -7.96 -6.61
CA HIS A 185 11.64 -7.64 -7.37
C HIS A 185 10.53 -7.13 -6.46
N ALA A 186 9.67 -6.28 -7.04
CA ALA A 186 8.46 -5.81 -6.41
C ALA A 186 7.27 -6.00 -7.35
N TRP A 187 6.15 -6.46 -6.79
CA TRP A 187 4.88 -6.66 -7.49
C TRP A 187 3.70 -6.28 -6.59
N VAL A 188 2.50 -6.68 -6.92
CA VAL A 188 1.28 -6.30 -6.19
C VAL A 188 0.53 -7.51 -5.67
N GLU A 189 -0.01 -7.41 -4.46
CA GLU A 189 -1.14 -8.21 -4.00
C GLU A 189 -2.37 -7.32 -3.82
N ALA A 190 -3.54 -7.79 -4.30
CA ALA A 190 -4.84 -7.18 -4.11
C ALA A 190 -5.77 -8.12 -3.33
N TRP A 191 -6.47 -7.56 -2.34
CA TRP A 191 -7.50 -8.29 -1.60
C TRP A 191 -8.83 -8.20 -2.34
N ILE A 192 -9.39 -9.34 -2.71
CA ILE A 192 -10.60 -9.43 -3.52
C ILE A 192 -11.52 -10.48 -2.89
N ASP A 193 -12.69 -10.04 -2.47
CA ASP A 193 -13.75 -10.91 -1.94
C ASP A 193 -13.27 -11.90 -0.84
N GLY A 194 -12.43 -11.42 0.06
CA GLY A 194 -11.96 -12.20 1.21
C GLY A 194 -10.63 -12.92 1.03
N LYS A 195 -9.92 -12.71 -0.10
CA LYS A 195 -8.65 -13.39 -0.40
C LYS A 195 -7.65 -12.43 -1.03
N TRP A 196 -6.37 -12.70 -0.79
CA TRP A 196 -5.27 -12.05 -1.48
C TRP A 196 -4.93 -12.77 -2.79
N TYR A 197 -4.71 -11.97 -3.83
CA TYR A 197 -4.29 -12.41 -5.16
C TYR A 197 -3.12 -11.56 -5.62
N PHE A 198 -2.09 -12.18 -6.19
CA PHE A 198 -0.98 -11.44 -6.77
C PHE A 198 -1.19 -11.14 -8.26
N LEU A 199 -0.53 -10.08 -8.72
CA LEU A 199 -0.46 -9.68 -10.12
C LEU A 199 0.86 -8.93 -10.38
N GLY A 200 1.38 -9.02 -11.60
CA GLY A 200 2.51 -8.21 -12.05
C GLY A 200 2.10 -6.73 -12.14
N ALA A 201 2.91 -5.84 -11.58
CA ALA A 201 2.63 -4.43 -11.58
C ALA A 201 2.83 -3.83 -12.98
N CYS A 202 1.81 -3.24 -13.56
CA CYS A 202 1.81 -2.75 -14.95
C CYS A 202 2.12 -3.86 -15.97
N GLU A 203 2.01 -5.11 -15.60
CA GLU A 203 2.24 -6.30 -16.40
C GLU A 203 0.94 -7.13 -16.44
N PRO A 204 -0.02 -6.82 -17.35
CA PRO A 204 -1.32 -7.46 -17.36
C PRO A 204 -1.24 -8.90 -17.84
N ASP A 205 -1.66 -9.81 -16.99
CA ASP A 205 -1.94 -11.21 -17.30
C ASP A 205 -3.47 -11.42 -17.45
N PRO A 206 -3.94 -12.48 -18.13
CA PRO A 206 -5.37 -12.74 -18.33
C PRO A 206 -6.12 -13.10 -17.03
N GLU A 207 -5.42 -13.54 -15.99
CA GLU A 207 -5.98 -13.96 -14.71
C GLU A 207 -5.08 -13.49 -13.55
N LEU A 208 -5.66 -13.35 -12.37
CA LEU A 208 -4.91 -13.12 -11.13
C LEU A 208 -4.11 -14.38 -10.75
N ASN A 209 -3.10 -14.21 -9.89
CA ASN A 209 -2.13 -15.24 -9.51
C ASN A 209 -1.31 -15.75 -10.70
N MET A 210 -1.13 -14.93 -11.72
CA MET A 210 -0.21 -15.11 -12.82
C MET A 210 0.89 -14.05 -12.79
N GLY A 211 2.03 -14.39 -13.39
CA GLY A 211 3.19 -13.53 -13.51
C GLY A 211 4.45 -14.33 -13.77
N TRP A 212 5.39 -13.76 -14.52
CA TRP A 212 6.69 -14.41 -14.81
C TRP A 212 7.45 -14.77 -13.53
N PHE A 213 7.25 -14.01 -12.45
CA PHE A 213 7.90 -14.19 -11.16
C PHE A 213 7.26 -15.29 -10.28
N ALA A 214 6.13 -15.86 -10.66
CA ALA A 214 5.38 -16.82 -9.84
C ALA A 214 6.25 -18.04 -9.43
N GLU A 215 6.98 -18.63 -10.37
CA GLU A 215 7.88 -19.75 -10.06
C GLU A 215 9.15 -19.34 -9.28
N PRO A 216 9.84 -18.21 -9.58
CA PRO A 216 10.86 -17.65 -8.70
C PRO A 216 10.38 -17.36 -7.28
N ALA A 217 9.18 -16.81 -7.10
CA ALA A 217 8.62 -16.46 -5.79
C ALA A 217 8.45 -17.69 -4.88
N ARG A 218 8.10 -18.84 -5.43
CA ARG A 218 8.01 -20.12 -4.68
C ARG A 218 9.32 -20.56 -4.03
N ARG A 219 10.45 -20.03 -4.48
CA ARG A 219 11.79 -20.35 -3.99
C ARG A 219 12.50 -19.16 -3.40
N ALA A 220 11.82 -18.04 -3.25
CA ALA A 220 12.38 -16.84 -2.63
C ALA A 220 12.68 -17.10 -1.15
N MET A 221 13.74 -16.49 -0.66
CA MET A 221 14.13 -16.58 0.76
C MET A 221 13.21 -15.76 1.66
N LEU A 222 12.62 -14.71 1.11
CA LEU A 222 11.71 -13.79 1.78
C LEU A 222 10.79 -13.17 0.76
N VAL A 223 9.49 -13.22 1.03
CA VAL A 223 8.46 -12.45 0.33
C VAL A 223 7.69 -11.70 1.40
N HIS A 224 7.69 -10.38 1.34
CA HIS A 224 7.11 -9.58 2.41
C HIS A 224 6.38 -8.33 1.91
N THR A 225 5.56 -7.76 2.77
CA THR A 225 4.93 -6.46 2.58
C THR A 225 4.90 -5.69 3.89
N ARG A 226 4.60 -4.40 3.80
CA ARG A 226 4.42 -3.52 4.95
C ARG A 226 2.97 -3.16 5.13
N ALA A 227 2.46 -3.36 6.35
CA ALA A 227 1.16 -2.87 6.81
C ALA A 227 1.37 -1.72 7.79
N TYR A 228 0.92 -0.52 7.44
CA TYR A 228 0.98 0.62 8.35
C TYR A 228 -0.09 0.47 9.45
N GLY A 229 0.31 0.65 10.70
CA GLY A 229 -0.55 0.51 11.87
C GLY A 229 -0.17 -0.64 12.79
N ALA A 230 -0.94 -0.82 13.86
CA ALA A 230 -0.86 -1.99 14.72
C ALA A 230 -1.61 -3.15 14.03
N TYR A 231 -0.85 -4.07 13.44
CA TYR A 231 -1.40 -5.16 12.65
C TYR A 231 -1.88 -6.30 13.54
N HIS A 232 -3.09 -6.81 13.27
CA HIS A 232 -3.74 -7.91 13.99
C HIS A 232 -4.39 -8.93 13.04
N GLY A 233 -4.01 -8.90 11.76
CA GLY A 233 -4.48 -9.87 10.76
C GLY A 233 -3.86 -11.25 10.91
N SER A 234 -4.11 -12.10 9.93
CA SER A 234 -3.71 -13.52 9.94
C SER A 234 -2.28 -13.76 9.46
N GLU A 235 -1.70 -12.83 8.69
CA GLU A 235 -0.39 -12.99 8.10
C GLU A 235 0.70 -12.96 9.17
N PRO A 236 1.70 -13.86 9.09
CA PRO A 236 2.79 -13.90 10.04
C PRO A 236 3.59 -12.59 10.05
N VAL A 237 3.79 -12.00 11.22
CA VAL A 237 4.58 -10.78 11.39
C VAL A 237 6.05 -11.15 11.55
N ILE A 238 6.91 -10.60 10.68
CA ILE A 238 8.37 -10.74 10.75
C ILE A 238 8.95 -9.75 11.75
N ASP A 239 8.51 -8.49 11.66
CA ASP A 239 8.95 -7.39 12.50
C ASP A 239 7.78 -6.48 12.83
N ASN A 240 7.70 -6.03 14.06
CA ASN A 240 6.63 -5.18 14.56
C ASN A 240 7.21 -3.87 15.08
N GLN A 241 7.14 -2.85 14.26
CA GLN A 241 7.61 -1.50 14.56
C GLN A 241 6.46 -0.65 15.12
N GLU A 242 6.79 0.50 15.70
CA GLU A 242 5.78 1.41 16.27
C GLU A 242 4.72 1.87 15.23
N ARG A 243 5.10 1.99 13.96
CA ARG A 243 4.25 2.58 12.90
C ARG A 243 3.78 1.59 11.86
N PHE A 244 4.39 0.44 11.78
CA PHE A 244 4.06 -0.59 10.78
C PHE A 244 4.50 -1.97 11.25
N ALA A 245 3.92 -2.98 10.62
CA ALA A 245 4.38 -4.36 10.70
C ALA A 245 4.92 -4.81 9.34
N GLU A 246 6.02 -5.55 9.33
CA GLU A 246 6.47 -6.30 8.16
C GLU A 246 5.86 -7.69 8.20
N LEU A 247 5.12 -8.05 7.15
CA LEU A 247 4.39 -9.31 7.05
C LEU A 247 5.12 -10.29 6.14
N ASN A 248 5.18 -11.56 6.55
CA ASN A 248 5.70 -12.64 5.72
C ASN A 248 4.57 -13.20 4.83
N LEU A 249 4.76 -13.13 3.54
CA LEU A 249 3.78 -13.57 2.55
C LEU A 249 4.16 -14.87 1.84
N ILE A 250 5.23 -15.53 2.26
CA ILE A 250 5.76 -16.72 1.55
C ILE A 250 4.71 -17.82 1.40
N GLU A 251 3.78 -17.95 2.36
CA GLU A 251 2.73 -18.98 2.33
C GLU A 251 1.69 -18.74 1.21
N ASN A 252 1.59 -17.51 0.66
CA ASN A 252 0.76 -17.21 -0.50
C ASN A 252 1.37 -17.81 -1.81
N TYR A 253 2.66 -18.13 -1.81
CA TYR A 253 3.41 -18.58 -2.99
C TYR A 253 3.86 -20.02 -2.90
N ALA A 254 4.16 -20.51 -1.70
CA ALA A 254 4.69 -21.86 -1.49
C ALA A 254 4.22 -22.47 -0.17
N ALA A 255 4.13 -23.80 -0.14
CA ALA A 255 3.97 -24.49 1.12
C ALA A 255 5.22 -24.30 1.99
N ALA A 256 5.06 -23.64 3.13
CA ALA A 256 6.14 -23.32 4.06
C ALA A 256 6.01 -24.05 5.38
N LYS A 257 7.14 -24.16 6.11
CA LYS A 257 7.19 -24.64 7.49
C LYS A 257 8.00 -23.68 8.32
N SER A 258 7.47 -23.29 9.47
CA SER A 258 8.18 -22.44 10.43
C SER A 258 9.20 -23.27 11.21
N ILE A 259 10.42 -22.76 11.29
CA ILE A 259 11.49 -23.30 12.12
C ILE A 259 11.90 -22.19 13.10
N PHE A 260 11.82 -22.50 14.39
CA PHE A 260 12.25 -21.57 15.43
C PHE A 260 13.66 -21.95 15.89
N VAL A 261 14.61 -21.03 15.74
CA VAL A 261 15.99 -21.21 16.20
C VAL A 261 16.21 -20.28 17.39
N LYS A 262 16.46 -20.87 18.55
CA LYS A 262 16.86 -20.13 19.77
C LYS A 262 18.38 -20.13 19.86
N VAL A 263 18.98 -18.98 19.70
CA VAL A 263 20.41 -18.77 20.00
C VAL A 263 20.55 -18.47 21.49
N VAL A 264 21.33 -19.25 22.19
CA VAL A 264 21.65 -19.03 23.60
C VAL A 264 23.15 -18.78 23.75
N THR A 265 23.53 -17.76 24.49
CA THR A 265 24.89 -17.59 24.97
C THR A 265 25.09 -18.52 26.18
N THR A 266 26.10 -19.36 26.14
CA THR A 266 26.58 -20.03 27.34
C THR A 266 27.53 -19.04 28.04
N ASP A 267 27.05 -18.43 29.09
CA ASP A 267 27.95 -17.72 30.00
C ASP A 267 28.88 -18.78 30.65
N ASN A 268 30.19 -18.66 30.40
CA ASN A 268 31.21 -19.42 31.10
C ASN A 268 31.49 -18.77 32.45
#